data_ccd21efe8104b2f510e7626fe3e03ca5
#
_entry.id   ccd21efe8104b2f510e7626fe3e03ca5
#
_cell.length_a   1.000
_cell.length_b   1.000
_cell.length_c   1.000
_cell.angle_alpha   90.00
_cell.angle_beta   90.00
_cell.angle_gamma   90.00
#
_symmetry.space_group_name_H-M   'P 1'
#
loop_
_entity.id
_entity.type
_entity.pdbx_description
1 polymer ?
#
loop_
_entity_poly.entity_id
_entity_poly.type
_entity_poly.pdbx_seq_one_letter_code
_entity_poly.pdbx_strand_id
1 'polypeptide(L)'
;AHSHSGPSSPHDGNEQLDEKGHDDSTAASPRVIAPEETFNVLTSTPAAYDRTQRRARGRRMVTRSADLRGHVISSQPTRQPVDLSLPATLRAAAPHQRARRASGEGRDGLSVVVKRSDWRRKVRESRTSTLVVFIVDASGSMGARGRMAASKAAVIGLLQDAYVKRDRVAVITFSGNNAQVIVPATSSIERAQRLLTTMAVGGQTPLASGLSCAGRLIETELRRDSTLRPVAIVVTDGGGNVGLDGRVDRTATNQAFDVAQTLSDDTRTSWIIVDTSVNRVHQRDCEALSGILHAPRMTIDDLQSGVFIPFIRSTSRALSYSQRD
;
A
#
# COMPACT_ATOMS: atom_id res chain seq x y z
N ALA A 1 52.27 4.92 -77.03
CA ALA A 1 51.40 4.32 -78.11
C ALA A 1 50.27 3.54 -77.38
N HIS A 2 49.08 3.94 -77.74
CA HIS A 2 47.83 3.16 -77.80
C HIS A 2 47.34 2.51 -76.44
N SER A 3 46.31 2.89 -75.88
CA SER A 3 44.88 3.05 -76.27
C SER A 3 44.01 1.87 -75.76
N HIS A 4 42.95 2.26 -75.19
CA HIS A 4 41.60 1.66 -75.17
C HIS A 4 41.11 0.82 -73.98
N SER A 5 40.13 1.37 -73.37
CA SER A 5 38.69 1.01 -73.29
C SER A 5 38.30 0.13 -72.13
N GLY A 6 37.40 0.66 -71.32
CA GLY A 6 36.50 -0.13 -70.50
C GLY A 6 35.45 -0.86 -71.38
N PRO A 7 34.39 -1.47 -70.87
CA PRO A 7 33.59 -1.21 -69.68
C PRO A 7 33.03 -2.47 -68.98
N SER A 8 32.09 -2.23 -68.06
CA SER A 8 30.94 -3.08 -67.64
C SER A 8 31.06 -3.86 -66.32
N SER A 9 30.22 -3.37 -65.42
CA SER A 9 29.65 -4.16 -64.31
C SER A 9 28.85 -5.38 -64.81
N PRO A 10 28.64 -6.39 -63.93
CA PRO A 10 27.32 -6.45 -63.31
C PRO A 10 27.31 -6.81 -61.83
N HIS A 11 26.21 -6.43 -61.27
CA HIS A 11 25.61 -6.87 -60.01
C HIS A 11 25.89 -8.32 -59.65
N ASP A 12 26.20 -8.53 -58.36
CA ASP A 12 25.59 -9.65 -57.64
C ASP A 12 25.43 -9.27 -56.16
N GLY A 13 24.19 -9.45 -55.69
CA GLY A 13 23.78 -9.17 -54.36
C GLY A 13 24.36 -10.16 -53.35
N ASN A 14 24.74 -9.67 -52.24
CA ASN A 14 24.92 -10.48 -51.04
C ASN A 14 24.17 -9.79 -49.89
N GLU A 15 22.96 -10.27 -49.65
CA GLU A 15 22.22 -9.98 -48.45
C GLU A 15 22.98 -10.58 -47.28
N GLN A 16 23.75 -9.75 -46.58
CA GLN A 16 24.23 -10.10 -45.23
C GLN A 16 23.18 -9.70 -44.26
N LEU A 17 22.51 -10.72 -43.72
CA LEU A 17 21.70 -10.66 -42.51
C LEU A 17 22.60 -10.25 -41.33
N ASP A 18 22.56 -8.99 -40.97
CA ASP A 18 23.13 -8.49 -39.72
C ASP A 18 22.20 -8.85 -38.54
N GLU A 19 22.33 -10.10 -38.08
CA GLU A 19 21.99 -10.46 -36.71
C GLU A 19 23.04 -9.90 -35.76
N LYS A 20 22.87 -8.69 -35.32
CA LYS A 20 23.50 -8.18 -34.09
C LYS A 20 22.45 -7.65 -33.16
N GLY A 21 21.75 -8.57 -32.46
CA GLY A 21 21.18 -8.32 -31.16
C GLY A 21 22.31 -8.07 -30.18
N HIS A 22 22.81 -6.83 -30.11
CA HIS A 22 23.67 -6.40 -29.01
C HIS A 22 22.76 -6.20 -27.80
N ASP A 23 22.80 -7.18 -26.93
CA ASP A 23 22.33 -7.10 -25.56
C ASP A 23 23.31 -6.21 -24.78
N ASP A 24 23.15 -4.89 -24.97
CA ASP A 24 23.98 -3.88 -24.31
C ASP A 24 23.46 -3.65 -22.87
N SER A 25 23.67 -4.68 -22.04
CA SER A 25 23.49 -4.59 -20.59
C SER A 25 24.69 -3.91 -19.91
N THR A 26 25.18 -2.81 -20.51
CA THR A 26 26.09 -1.91 -19.81
C THR A 26 25.31 -1.23 -18.70
N ALA A 27 25.74 -1.47 -17.46
CA ALA A 27 25.22 -0.84 -16.26
C ALA A 27 25.21 0.69 -16.43
N ALA A 28 24.08 1.22 -16.86
CA ALA A 28 23.89 2.65 -17.01
C ALA A 28 24.09 3.32 -15.64
N SER A 29 24.95 4.34 -15.60
CA SER A 29 25.19 5.11 -14.39
C SER A 29 23.88 5.64 -13.81
N PRO A 30 23.70 5.62 -12.49
CA PRO A 30 22.46 6.09 -11.86
C PRO A 30 22.17 7.56 -12.22
N ARG A 31 20.96 7.84 -12.66
CA ARG A 31 20.54 9.20 -13.03
C ARG A 31 19.36 9.63 -12.16
N VAL A 32 19.35 10.90 -11.75
CA VAL A 32 18.20 11.50 -11.07
C VAL A 32 17.26 12.06 -12.13
N ILE A 33 16.02 11.56 -12.15
CA ILE A 33 14.96 12.00 -13.04
C ILE A 33 13.99 12.86 -12.23
N ALA A 34 13.71 14.08 -12.69
CA ALA A 34 12.71 14.93 -12.06
C ALA A 34 11.30 14.33 -12.25
N PRO A 35 10.39 14.50 -11.29
CA PRO A 35 8.98 14.14 -11.47
C PRO A 35 8.34 15.04 -12.55
N GLU A 36 7.40 14.50 -13.29
CA GLU A 36 6.48 15.31 -14.11
C GLU A 36 5.65 16.25 -13.22
N GLU A 37 4.87 17.14 -13.83
CA GLU A 37 3.96 17.99 -13.06
C GLU A 37 3.06 17.13 -12.18
N THR A 38 3.08 17.41 -10.88
CA THR A 38 2.26 16.66 -9.93
C THR A 38 0.80 17.00 -10.16
N PHE A 39 0.00 16.03 -10.58
CA PHE A 39 -1.43 16.22 -10.70
C PHE A 39 -2.08 16.27 -9.31
N ASN A 40 -3.01 17.19 -9.16
CA ASN A 40 -3.71 17.37 -7.89
C ASN A 40 -4.89 16.41 -7.82
N VAL A 41 -4.68 15.27 -7.19
CA VAL A 41 -5.69 14.22 -7.01
C VAL A 41 -6.94 14.73 -6.30
N LEU A 42 -6.82 15.84 -5.55
CA LEU A 42 -7.93 16.49 -4.85
C LEU A 42 -8.90 17.24 -5.77
N THR A 43 -8.46 17.68 -6.94
CA THR A 43 -9.31 18.43 -7.89
C THR A 43 -10.13 17.55 -8.82
N SER A 44 -9.78 16.26 -8.92
CA SER A 44 -10.47 15.29 -9.80
C SER A 44 -11.73 14.67 -9.18
N THR A 45 -12.16 15.10 -8.00
CA THR A 45 -13.42 14.64 -7.41
C THR A 45 -14.57 15.39 -8.05
N PRO A 46 -15.49 14.72 -8.80
CA PRO A 46 -16.68 15.39 -9.30
C PRO A 46 -17.46 15.98 -8.13
N ALA A 47 -17.92 17.22 -8.28
CA ALA A 47 -18.68 18.00 -7.28
C ALA A 47 -20.07 17.41 -6.94
N ALA A 48 -20.32 16.12 -7.19
CA ALA A 48 -21.59 15.43 -7.05
C ALA A 48 -21.64 14.50 -5.83
N TYR A 49 -21.06 14.89 -4.69
CA TYR A 49 -21.30 14.18 -3.44
C TYR A 49 -21.78 15.11 -2.34
N ASP A 50 -23.11 15.09 -2.22
CA ASP A 50 -23.93 15.30 -1.03
C ASP A 50 -23.74 16.57 -0.21
N ARG A 51 -24.72 17.46 -0.37
CA ARG A 51 -24.96 18.67 0.43
C ARG A 51 -25.24 18.42 1.92
N THR A 52 -25.23 17.17 2.41
CA THR A 52 -25.57 16.80 3.79
C THR A 52 -24.39 16.56 4.72
N GLN A 53 -23.15 16.77 4.29
CA GLN A 53 -21.98 16.61 5.17
C GLN A 53 -21.38 17.93 5.65
N ARG A 54 -22.16 18.68 6.40
CA ARG A 54 -21.62 19.73 7.25
C ARG A 54 -21.05 19.11 8.52
N ARG A 55 -19.72 19.35 8.77
CA ARG A 55 -18.99 19.12 10.01
C ARG A 55 -18.62 17.67 10.36
N ALA A 56 -17.64 17.13 9.67
CA ALA A 56 -16.75 16.16 10.29
C ALA A 56 -15.32 16.35 9.77
N ARG A 57 -14.48 16.96 10.58
CA ARG A 57 -13.02 16.95 10.42
C ARG A 57 -12.54 15.51 10.45
N GLY A 58 -11.84 15.07 9.39
CA GLY A 58 -11.05 13.85 9.37
C GLY A 58 -11.84 12.57 9.69
N ARG A 59 -12.53 11.98 8.70
CA ARG A 59 -13.08 10.63 8.83
C ARG A 59 -11.94 9.61 8.71
N ARG A 60 -11.33 9.32 9.82
CA ARG A 60 -10.67 8.04 10.03
C ARG A 60 -11.75 6.98 10.03
N MET A 61 -11.49 5.83 9.40
CA MET A 61 -12.39 4.69 9.52
C MET A 61 -12.51 4.33 11.00
N VAL A 62 -13.73 4.42 11.49
CA VAL A 62 -14.05 4.13 12.88
C VAL A 62 -14.40 2.65 12.92
N THR A 63 -13.52 1.85 13.52
CA THR A 63 -13.78 0.43 13.78
C THR A 63 -14.14 0.27 15.26
N ARG A 64 -15.22 -0.44 15.55
CA ARG A 64 -15.50 -0.88 16.92
C ARG A 64 -14.36 -1.79 17.36
N SER A 65 -13.56 -1.33 18.30
CA SER A 65 -12.42 -2.07 18.81
C SER A 65 -12.89 -3.16 19.74
N ALA A 66 -12.48 -4.39 19.51
CA ALA A 66 -12.56 -5.46 20.51
C ALA A 66 -11.55 -5.26 21.65
N ASP A 67 -10.53 -4.43 21.44
CA ASP A 67 -9.48 -4.14 22.37
C ASP A 67 -9.91 -3.14 23.46
N LEU A 68 -9.29 -3.22 24.63
CA LEU A 68 -9.50 -2.29 25.76
C LEU A 68 -9.00 -0.86 25.48
N ARG A 69 -8.46 -0.61 24.25
CA ARG A 69 -7.94 0.68 23.79
C ARG A 69 -8.99 1.41 22.95
N GLY A 70 -8.98 2.73 22.98
CA GLY A 70 -9.88 3.57 22.19
C GLY A 70 -10.82 4.44 23.03
N HIS A 71 -11.52 5.36 22.36
CA HIS A 71 -12.47 6.27 23.00
C HIS A 71 -13.82 5.57 23.26
N VAL A 72 -14.37 5.70 24.45
CA VAL A 72 -15.67 5.14 24.79
C VAL A 72 -16.77 5.98 24.17
N ILE A 73 -17.55 5.40 23.26
CA ILE A 73 -18.65 6.07 22.56
C ILE A 73 -20.04 5.72 23.11
N SER A 74 -20.18 4.50 23.63
CA SER A 74 -21.45 4.02 24.19
C SER A 74 -21.22 2.84 25.13
N SER A 75 -22.30 2.28 25.63
CA SER A 75 -22.28 1.05 26.44
C SER A 75 -23.39 0.11 26.00
N GLN A 76 -23.15 -1.20 26.11
CA GLN A 76 -24.10 -2.25 25.73
C GLN A 76 -24.28 -3.29 26.86
N PRO A 77 -25.46 -3.92 27.00
CA PRO A 77 -25.65 -5.05 27.91
C PRO A 77 -24.61 -6.15 27.64
N THR A 78 -24.10 -6.76 28.70
CA THR A 78 -23.14 -7.85 28.60
C THR A 78 -23.38 -8.89 29.69
N ARG A 79 -23.04 -10.13 29.38
CA ARG A 79 -22.99 -11.22 30.39
C ARG A 79 -21.56 -11.48 30.89
N GLN A 80 -20.57 -10.89 30.22
CA GLN A 80 -19.14 -11.05 30.55
C GLN A 80 -18.62 -9.79 31.24
N PRO A 81 -17.88 -9.91 32.35
CA PRO A 81 -17.40 -8.78 33.15
C PRO A 81 -16.12 -8.15 32.55
N VAL A 82 -16.01 -8.11 31.20
CA VAL A 82 -14.85 -7.52 30.50
C VAL A 82 -15.18 -6.08 30.15
N ASP A 83 -14.28 -5.15 30.48
CA ASP A 83 -14.38 -3.71 30.19
C ASP A 83 -15.72 -3.08 30.61
N LEU A 84 -16.11 -3.30 31.84
CA LEU A 84 -17.36 -2.78 32.37
C LEU A 84 -17.38 -1.25 32.44
N SER A 85 -18.51 -0.68 32.03
CA SER A 85 -18.83 0.73 32.23
C SER A 85 -19.55 0.89 33.56
N LEU A 86 -18.82 1.23 34.64
CA LEU A 86 -19.43 1.44 35.97
C LEU A 86 -20.58 2.45 35.92
N PRO A 87 -20.45 3.65 35.28
CA PRO A 87 -21.56 4.60 35.24
C PRO A 87 -22.80 4.06 34.53
N ALA A 88 -22.63 3.31 33.45
CA ALA A 88 -23.76 2.73 32.72
C ALA A 88 -24.39 1.56 33.48
N THR A 89 -23.59 0.74 34.13
CA THR A 89 -24.05 -0.37 35.00
C THR A 89 -24.86 0.15 36.17
N LEU A 90 -24.36 1.17 36.86
CA LEU A 90 -25.08 1.79 37.97
C LEU A 90 -26.39 2.45 37.50
N ARG A 91 -26.38 3.12 36.34
CA ARG A 91 -27.59 3.68 35.72
C ARG A 91 -28.61 2.61 35.37
N ALA A 92 -28.17 1.44 34.88
CA ALA A 92 -29.04 0.30 34.61
C ALA A 92 -29.58 -0.34 35.89
N ALA A 93 -28.82 -0.37 36.96
CA ALA A 93 -29.25 -0.89 38.26
C ALA A 93 -30.21 0.05 39.02
N ALA A 94 -30.14 1.35 38.80
CA ALA A 94 -30.85 2.37 39.57
C ALA A 94 -32.39 2.17 39.62
N PRO A 95 -33.11 1.88 38.52
CA PRO A 95 -34.57 1.68 38.55
C PRO A 95 -35.01 0.51 39.43
N HIS A 96 -34.13 -0.47 39.64
CA HIS A 96 -34.44 -1.73 40.32
C HIS A 96 -34.13 -1.69 41.83
N GLN A 97 -33.52 -0.62 42.34
CA GLN A 97 -33.03 -0.57 43.73
C GLN A 97 -34.15 -0.70 44.77
N ARG A 98 -35.29 -0.03 44.54
CA ARG A 98 -36.43 -0.06 45.47
C ARG A 98 -37.00 -1.47 45.65
N ALA A 99 -37.17 -2.17 44.51
CA ALA A 99 -37.68 -3.55 44.53
C ALA A 99 -36.69 -4.53 45.16
N ARG A 100 -35.38 -4.38 44.87
CA ARG A 100 -34.32 -5.24 45.42
C ARG A 100 -34.17 -5.09 46.92
N ARG A 101 -34.31 -3.87 47.43
CA ARG A 101 -34.30 -3.63 48.89
C ARG A 101 -35.53 -4.21 49.56
N ALA A 102 -36.73 -4.10 48.95
CA ALA A 102 -37.93 -4.65 49.48
C ALA A 102 -37.92 -6.19 49.50
N SER A 103 -37.23 -6.85 48.56
CA SER A 103 -37.05 -8.30 48.52
C SER A 103 -35.90 -8.83 49.40
N GLY A 104 -35.20 -7.96 50.15
CA GLY A 104 -34.10 -8.38 51.01
C GLY A 104 -32.84 -8.83 50.28
N GLU A 105 -32.71 -8.53 48.99
CA GLU A 105 -31.57 -8.95 48.18
C GLU A 105 -30.27 -8.15 48.44
N GLY A 106 -30.32 -7.11 49.26
CA GLY A 106 -29.16 -6.33 49.66
C GLY A 106 -28.52 -6.87 50.93
N ARG A 107 -27.19 -6.94 51.02
CA ARG A 107 -26.50 -7.08 52.28
C ARG A 107 -26.60 -5.76 53.03
N ASP A 108 -26.76 -5.83 54.37
CA ASP A 108 -26.76 -4.63 55.20
C ASP A 108 -25.50 -3.79 54.96
N GLY A 109 -25.71 -2.52 54.65
CA GLY A 109 -24.62 -1.55 54.37
C GLY A 109 -24.32 -1.29 52.91
N LEU A 110 -24.88 -2.03 51.93
CA LEU A 110 -24.67 -1.73 50.51
C LEU A 110 -25.62 -0.63 50.03
N SER A 111 -25.06 0.45 49.49
CA SER A 111 -25.85 1.56 48.92
C SER A 111 -26.54 1.21 47.63
N VAL A 112 -25.98 0.32 46.81
CA VAL A 112 -26.50 -0.09 45.51
C VAL A 112 -26.29 -1.60 45.29
N VAL A 113 -27.38 -2.30 44.92
CA VAL A 113 -27.36 -3.73 44.59
C VAL A 113 -27.29 -3.87 43.05
N VAL A 114 -26.18 -4.40 42.55
CA VAL A 114 -25.95 -4.63 41.12
C VAL A 114 -26.06 -6.12 40.79
N LYS A 115 -26.88 -6.48 39.80
CA LYS A 115 -27.02 -7.84 39.28
C LYS A 115 -26.31 -7.99 37.92
N ARG A 116 -26.04 -9.23 37.49
CA ARG A 116 -25.43 -9.50 36.17
C ARG A 116 -26.25 -8.93 35.00
N SER A 117 -27.56 -8.82 35.11
CA SER A 117 -28.45 -8.20 34.11
C SER A 117 -28.20 -6.70 33.94
N ASP A 118 -27.62 -6.04 34.94
CA ASP A 118 -27.32 -4.61 34.89
C ASP A 118 -25.98 -4.31 34.22
N TRP A 119 -25.14 -5.34 34.01
CA TRP A 119 -23.80 -5.13 33.49
C TRP A 119 -23.83 -4.51 32.11
N ARG A 120 -23.03 -3.47 31.91
CA ARG A 120 -22.83 -2.74 30.67
C ARG A 120 -21.36 -2.70 30.33
N ARG A 121 -20.98 -3.28 29.19
CA ARG A 121 -19.62 -3.14 28.67
C ARG A 121 -19.47 -1.82 27.91
N LYS A 122 -18.31 -1.24 27.94
CA LYS A 122 -17.96 -0.10 27.11
C LYS A 122 -17.90 -0.52 25.65
N VAL A 123 -18.48 0.29 24.76
CA VAL A 123 -18.25 0.21 23.33
C VAL A 123 -17.22 1.26 22.99
N ARG A 124 -16.07 0.80 22.53
CA ARG A 124 -14.95 1.68 22.19
C ARG A 124 -14.81 1.82 20.70
N GLU A 125 -14.42 2.98 20.28
CA GLU A 125 -13.94 3.27 18.94
C GLU A 125 -12.44 3.50 18.99
N SER A 126 -11.68 2.73 18.24
CA SER A 126 -10.29 3.04 17.98
C SER A 126 -10.15 3.66 16.59
N ARG A 127 -9.30 4.67 16.49
CA ARG A 127 -8.92 5.25 15.22
C ARG A 127 -7.83 4.37 14.63
N THR A 128 -8.15 3.64 13.59
CA THR A 128 -7.17 2.85 12.87
C THR A 128 -6.31 3.79 12.03
N SER A 129 -5.01 3.78 12.25
CA SER A 129 -4.06 4.49 11.40
C SER A 129 -3.74 3.61 10.19
N THR A 130 -3.76 4.17 8.99
CA THR A 130 -3.28 3.49 7.80
C THR A 130 -1.78 3.70 7.67
N LEU A 131 -1.05 2.67 7.27
CA LEU A 131 0.34 2.75 6.84
C LEU A 131 0.39 2.47 5.33
N VAL A 132 0.67 3.48 4.54
CA VAL A 132 0.86 3.32 3.09
C VAL A 132 2.34 3.08 2.80
N VAL A 133 2.66 1.93 2.24
CA VAL A 133 4.03 1.54 1.88
C VAL A 133 4.16 1.56 0.37
N PHE A 134 4.95 2.47 -0.16
CA PHE A 134 5.30 2.50 -1.57
C PHE A 134 6.54 1.66 -1.81
N ILE A 135 6.47 0.73 -2.76
CA ILE A 135 7.55 -0.15 -3.20
C ILE A 135 7.79 0.20 -4.67
N VAL A 136 8.81 1.02 -4.93
CA VAL A 136 9.01 1.66 -6.23
C VAL A 136 10.22 1.08 -6.93
N ASP A 137 9.99 0.58 -8.12
CA ASP A 137 11.03 0.17 -9.04
C ASP A 137 11.82 1.40 -9.51
N ALA A 138 13.12 1.40 -9.24
CA ALA A 138 14.05 2.43 -9.67
C ALA A 138 15.08 1.90 -10.67
N SER A 139 14.80 0.78 -11.33
CA SER A 139 15.66 0.15 -12.31
C SER A 139 15.81 0.96 -13.60
N GLY A 140 16.77 0.60 -14.43
CA GLY A 140 17.06 1.27 -15.70
C GLY A 140 15.89 1.26 -16.68
N SER A 141 15.08 0.21 -16.69
CA SER A 141 13.87 0.10 -17.52
C SER A 141 12.87 1.23 -17.22
N MET A 142 12.77 1.65 -15.96
CA MET A 142 11.90 2.74 -15.53
C MET A 142 12.36 4.12 -16.02
N GLY A 143 13.65 4.30 -16.31
CA GLY A 143 14.21 5.54 -16.88
C GLY A 143 13.77 5.80 -18.32
N ALA A 144 13.36 4.77 -19.05
CA ALA A 144 12.93 4.89 -20.43
C ALA A 144 11.50 5.47 -20.53
N ARG A 145 11.29 6.33 -21.54
CA ARG A 145 9.95 6.87 -21.91
C ARG A 145 9.20 7.62 -20.80
N GLY A 146 9.91 8.29 -19.87
CA GLY A 146 9.27 9.09 -18.84
C GLY A 146 8.56 8.31 -17.71
N ARG A 147 8.58 6.97 -17.72
CA ARG A 147 7.87 6.14 -16.74
C ARG A 147 8.24 6.48 -15.29
N MET A 148 9.51 6.73 -15.03
CA MET A 148 9.94 7.11 -13.69
C MET A 148 9.40 8.50 -13.30
N ALA A 149 9.36 9.45 -14.22
CA ALA A 149 8.79 10.77 -13.94
C ALA A 149 7.31 10.67 -13.60
N ALA A 150 6.55 9.90 -14.38
CA ALA A 150 5.14 9.63 -14.14
C ALA A 150 4.91 8.85 -12.82
N SER A 151 5.73 7.83 -12.55
CA SER A 151 5.66 7.08 -11.29
C SER A 151 5.96 7.96 -10.07
N LYS A 152 6.99 8.80 -10.13
CA LYS A 152 7.30 9.78 -9.08
C LYS A 152 6.14 10.76 -8.87
N ALA A 153 5.57 11.30 -9.95
CA ALA A 153 4.43 12.21 -9.88
C ALA A 153 3.21 11.54 -9.24
N ALA A 154 2.91 10.30 -9.62
CA ALA A 154 1.83 9.51 -9.05
C ALA A 154 2.04 9.25 -7.54
N VAL A 155 3.22 8.81 -7.14
CA VAL A 155 3.54 8.58 -5.72
C VAL A 155 3.47 9.86 -4.92
N ILE A 156 3.96 10.99 -5.43
CA ILE A 156 3.85 12.31 -4.76
C ILE A 156 2.39 12.73 -4.60
N GLY A 157 1.55 12.54 -5.62
CA GLY A 157 0.11 12.80 -5.54
C GLY A 157 -0.57 11.97 -4.44
N LEU A 158 -0.25 10.69 -4.36
CA LEU A 158 -0.76 9.80 -3.31
C LEU A 158 -0.24 10.16 -1.90
N LEU A 159 1.00 10.64 -1.79
CA LEU A 159 1.54 11.16 -0.54
C LEU A 159 0.76 12.39 -0.05
N GLN A 160 0.35 13.28 -0.97
CA GLN A 160 -0.46 14.44 -0.62
C GLN A 160 -1.85 14.01 -0.09
N ASP A 161 -2.47 13.01 -0.70
CA ASP A 161 -3.75 12.45 -0.22
C ASP A 161 -3.60 11.79 1.17
N ALA A 162 -2.52 11.03 1.39
CA ALA A 162 -2.20 10.43 2.69
C ALA A 162 -2.03 11.51 3.78
N TYR A 163 -1.44 12.66 3.43
CA TYR A 163 -1.30 13.79 4.36
C TYR A 163 -2.65 14.35 4.82
N VAL A 164 -3.55 14.59 3.90
CA VAL A 164 -4.90 15.08 4.23
C VAL A 164 -5.61 14.12 5.19
N LYS A 165 -5.33 12.82 5.07
CA LYS A 165 -5.90 11.77 5.91
C LYS A 165 -5.14 11.54 7.21
N ARG A 166 -3.95 12.13 7.37
CA ARG A 166 -3.01 11.90 8.48
C ARG A 166 -2.57 10.44 8.61
N ASP A 167 -2.42 9.77 7.48
CA ASP A 167 -1.86 8.42 7.40
C ASP A 167 -0.33 8.47 7.54
N ARG A 168 0.26 7.34 7.92
CA ARG A 168 1.71 7.17 7.90
C ARG A 168 2.14 6.65 6.54
N VAL A 169 3.30 7.08 6.07
CA VAL A 169 3.84 6.66 4.78
C VAL A 169 5.25 6.12 4.94
N ALA A 170 5.60 5.13 4.13
CA ALA A 170 6.96 4.63 3.98
C ALA A 170 7.26 4.46 2.50
N VAL A 171 8.52 4.59 2.11
CA VAL A 171 8.94 4.38 0.72
C VAL A 171 10.15 3.47 0.69
N ILE A 172 10.03 2.43 -0.09
CA ILE A 172 11.07 1.46 -0.42
C ILE A 172 11.37 1.61 -1.89
N THR A 173 12.64 1.62 -2.25
CA THR A 173 13.06 1.51 -3.64
C THR A 173 13.89 0.27 -3.85
N PHE A 174 13.81 -0.29 -5.03
CA PHE A 174 14.65 -1.40 -5.41
C PHE A 174 15.28 -1.14 -6.79
N SER A 175 16.59 -1.30 -6.85
CA SER A 175 17.40 -1.16 -8.08
C SER A 175 18.79 -1.75 -7.86
N GLY A 176 19.51 -2.04 -8.95
CA GLY A 176 20.82 -2.68 -8.85
C GLY A 176 20.69 -4.08 -8.25
N ASN A 177 21.26 -4.31 -7.08
CA ASN A 177 21.33 -5.65 -6.49
C ASN A 177 20.42 -5.87 -5.29
N ASN A 178 19.79 -4.81 -4.75
CA ASN A 178 18.97 -4.92 -3.54
C ASN A 178 17.86 -3.87 -3.46
N ALA A 179 17.10 -3.93 -2.37
CA ALA A 179 16.12 -2.94 -1.99
C ALA A 179 16.52 -2.19 -0.72
N GLN A 180 16.07 -0.95 -0.60
CA GLN A 180 16.34 -0.12 0.57
C GLN A 180 15.12 0.72 0.97
N VAL A 181 14.96 0.95 2.27
CA VAL A 181 13.96 1.87 2.80
C VAL A 181 14.51 3.29 2.72
N ILE A 182 14.07 4.07 1.74
CA ILE A 182 14.51 5.48 1.60
C ILE A 182 13.73 6.42 2.51
N VAL A 183 12.45 6.07 2.81
CA VAL A 183 11.62 6.80 3.76
C VAL A 183 11.09 5.80 4.78
N PRO A 184 11.58 5.79 6.02
CA PRO A 184 10.99 4.99 7.08
C PRO A 184 9.58 5.50 7.40
N ALA A 185 8.75 4.65 8.02
CA ALA A 185 7.37 4.95 8.32
C ALA A 185 7.23 6.27 9.10
N THR A 186 6.68 7.30 8.46
CA THR A 186 6.58 8.67 8.96
C THR A 186 5.24 9.30 8.60
N SER A 187 4.84 10.33 9.34
CA SER A 187 3.74 11.23 8.99
C SER A 187 4.22 12.54 8.33
N SER A 188 5.54 12.72 8.17
CA SER A 188 6.11 13.89 7.48
C SER A 188 6.20 13.65 5.99
N ILE A 189 5.30 14.24 5.25
CA ILE A 189 5.19 14.13 3.79
C ILE A 189 6.28 14.94 3.08
N GLU A 190 6.63 16.09 3.61
CA GLU A 190 7.68 16.95 3.04
C GLU A 190 9.02 16.21 2.97
N ARG A 191 9.28 15.37 3.99
CA ARG A 191 10.48 14.51 4.01
C ARG A 191 10.39 13.43 2.94
N ALA A 192 9.23 12.78 2.81
CA ALA A 192 9.00 11.75 1.81
C ALA A 192 9.13 12.30 0.38
N GLN A 193 8.53 13.46 0.10
CA GLN A 193 8.62 14.12 -1.21
C GLN A 193 10.05 14.48 -1.58
N ARG A 194 10.82 15.09 -0.67
CA ARG A 194 12.23 15.41 -0.93
C ARG A 194 13.06 14.18 -1.29
N LEU A 195 12.90 13.09 -0.54
CA LEU A 195 13.67 11.88 -0.79
C LEU A 195 13.28 11.20 -2.11
N LEU A 196 11.99 11.21 -2.47
CA LEU A 196 11.54 10.71 -3.77
C LEU A 196 12.09 11.54 -4.93
N THR A 197 12.11 12.86 -4.81
CA THR A 197 12.60 13.74 -5.88
C THR A 197 14.08 13.47 -6.17
N THR A 198 14.89 13.23 -5.13
CA THR A 198 16.33 12.95 -5.26
C THR A 198 16.68 11.50 -5.58
N MET A 199 15.69 10.62 -5.69
CA MET A 199 15.89 9.20 -5.97
C MET A 199 16.54 9.00 -7.33
N ALA A 200 17.71 8.33 -7.34
CA ALA A 200 18.41 7.94 -8.55
C ALA A 200 17.72 6.74 -9.24
N VAL A 201 17.84 6.68 -10.55
CA VAL A 201 17.28 5.62 -11.39
C VAL A 201 18.40 4.97 -12.20
N GLY A 202 18.38 3.65 -12.25
CA GLY A 202 19.36 2.87 -13.00
C GLY A 202 19.60 1.49 -12.40
N GLY A 203 20.32 0.66 -13.13
CA GLY A 203 20.66 -0.69 -12.71
C GLY A 203 19.54 -1.71 -12.98
N GLN A 204 19.67 -2.85 -12.35
CA GLN A 204 18.82 -4.03 -12.50
C GLN A 204 17.58 -3.98 -11.60
N THR A 205 16.73 -5.00 -11.67
CA THR A 205 15.43 -5.05 -11.01
C THR A 205 15.35 -6.18 -9.97
N PRO A 206 15.78 -5.96 -8.71
CA PRO A 206 15.69 -6.93 -7.62
C PRO A 206 14.27 -6.94 -6.99
N LEU A 207 13.26 -7.34 -7.75
CA LEU A 207 11.85 -7.32 -7.33
C LEU A 207 11.61 -8.16 -6.06
N ALA A 208 12.20 -9.36 -5.97
CA ALA A 208 12.11 -10.21 -4.79
C ALA A 208 12.64 -9.53 -3.53
N SER A 209 13.75 -8.79 -3.65
CA SER A 209 14.32 -8.00 -2.56
C SER A 209 13.39 -6.85 -2.15
N GLY A 210 12.75 -6.18 -3.13
CA GLY A 210 11.75 -5.14 -2.90
C GLY A 210 10.58 -5.62 -2.05
N LEU A 211 9.96 -6.72 -2.45
CA LEU A 211 8.84 -7.36 -1.74
C LEU A 211 9.25 -7.84 -0.34
N SER A 212 10.41 -8.52 -0.22
CA SER A 212 10.93 -8.98 1.06
C SER A 212 11.21 -7.81 2.04
N CYS A 213 11.77 -6.71 1.54
CA CYS A 213 12.00 -5.51 2.33
C CYS A 213 10.69 -4.90 2.83
N ALA A 214 9.65 -4.87 1.98
CA ALA A 214 8.32 -4.39 2.34
C ALA A 214 7.68 -5.26 3.44
N GLY A 215 7.74 -6.58 3.31
CA GLY A 215 7.22 -7.51 4.31
C GLY A 215 7.85 -7.29 5.69
N ARG A 216 9.19 -7.17 5.74
CA ARG A 216 9.92 -6.90 7.00
C ARG A 216 9.55 -5.56 7.62
N LEU A 217 9.41 -4.51 6.82
CA LEU A 217 9.00 -3.19 7.31
C LEU A 217 7.58 -3.23 7.86
N ILE A 218 6.63 -3.81 7.13
CA ILE A 218 5.23 -3.95 7.53
C ILE A 218 5.12 -4.75 8.84
N GLU A 219 5.80 -5.89 8.92
CA GLU A 219 5.80 -6.71 10.14
C GLU A 219 6.36 -5.93 11.34
N THR A 220 7.45 -5.19 11.16
CA THR A 220 8.05 -4.37 12.22
C THR A 220 7.06 -3.31 12.72
N GLU A 221 6.34 -2.65 11.82
CA GLU A 221 5.36 -1.64 12.20
C GLU A 221 4.11 -2.24 12.83
N LEU A 222 3.65 -3.41 12.38
CA LEU A 222 2.54 -4.16 12.99
C LEU A 222 2.88 -4.67 14.39
N ARG A 223 4.15 -5.04 14.66
CA ARG A 223 4.61 -5.38 16.01
C ARG A 223 4.58 -4.17 16.96
N ARG A 224 4.83 -2.97 16.45
CA ARG A 224 4.77 -1.71 17.23
C ARG A 224 3.33 -1.27 17.47
N ASP A 225 2.47 -1.43 16.49
CA ASP A 225 1.06 -1.07 16.53
C ASP A 225 0.21 -2.07 15.75
N SER A 226 -0.36 -3.02 16.46
CA SER A 226 -1.21 -4.07 15.87
C SER A 226 -2.54 -3.56 15.31
N THR A 227 -2.87 -2.28 15.57
CA THR A 227 -4.08 -1.65 15.02
C THR A 227 -3.87 -1.04 13.64
N LEU A 228 -2.62 -0.97 13.16
CA LEU A 228 -2.31 -0.48 11.82
C LEU A 228 -3.03 -1.30 10.75
N ARG A 229 -3.36 -0.61 9.66
CA ARG A 229 -3.84 -1.22 8.42
C ARG A 229 -2.84 -0.89 7.30
N PRO A 230 -1.90 -1.81 7.02
CA PRO A 230 -0.95 -1.59 5.95
C PRO A 230 -1.63 -1.68 4.58
N VAL A 231 -1.26 -0.75 3.70
CA VAL A 231 -1.58 -0.78 2.27
C VAL A 231 -0.26 -0.69 1.52
N ALA A 232 0.13 -1.74 0.85
CA ALA A 232 1.37 -1.84 0.09
C ALA A 232 1.07 -1.59 -1.39
N ILE A 233 1.75 -0.62 -1.99
CA ILE A 233 1.59 -0.22 -3.39
C ILE A 233 2.89 -0.51 -4.11
N VAL A 234 2.89 -1.51 -4.98
CA VAL A 234 4.04 -1.91 -5.78
C VAL A 234 3.96 -1.24 -7.13
N VAL A 235 4.94 -0.42 -7.45
CA VAL A 235 5.09 0.27 -8.74
C VAL A 235 6.23 -0.38 -9.49
N THR A 236 5.94 -1.18 -10.50
CA THR A 236 6.93 -1.98 -11.23
C THR A 236 6.47 -2.28 -12.65
N ASP A 237 7.40 -2.60 -13.54
CA ASP A 237 7.08 -3.18 -14.85
C ASP A 237 6.99 -4.72 -14.82
N GLY A 238 7.20 -5.35 -13.66
CA GLY A 238 7.07 -6.79 -13.45
C GLY A 238 8.33 -7.60 -13.74
N GLY A 239 9.32 -7.02 -14.44
CA GLY A 239 10.53 -7.71 -14.85
C GLY A 239 11.55 -7.85 -13.71
N GLY A 240 11.55 -8.96 -12.97
CA GLY A 240 12.61 -9.26 -12.00
C GLY A 240 13.80 -9.93 -12.69
N ASN A 241 15.01 -9.40 -12.53
CA ASN A 241 16.23 -10.00 -13.11
C ASN A 241 17.36 -10.22 -12.10
N VAL A 242 17.15 -9.88 -10.83
CA VAL A 242 18.10 -10.11 -9.74
C VAL A 242 17.44 -10.92 -8.64
N GLY A 243 18.10 -12.01 -8.25
CA GLY A 243 17.67 -12.89 -7.17
C GLY A 243 17.87 -12.26 -5.78
N LEU A 244 17.40 -12.98 -4.76
CA LEU A 244 17.55 -12.57 -3.34
C LEU A 244 19.02 -12.51 -2.89
N ASP A 245 19.91 -13.24 -3.57
CA ASP A 245 21.36 -13.22 -3.33
C ASP A 245 22.06 -11.99 -3.97
N GLY A 246 21.31 -11.13 -4.65
CA GLY A 246 21.83 -9.92 -5.32
C GLY A 246 22.52 -10.21 -6.66
N ARG A 247 22.38 -11.42 -7.21
CA ARG A 247 22.97 -11.80 -8.50
C ARG A 247 21.90 -11.82 -9.60
N VAL A 248 22.35 -11.56 -10.83
CA VAL A 248 21.50 -11.72 -12.02
C VAL A 248 21.12 -13.18 -12.16
N ASP A 249 19.82 -13.43 -12.16
CA ASP A 249 19.28 -14.78 -12.23
C ASP A 249 18.04 -14.80 -13.15
N ARG A 250 17.98 -15.78 -14.05
CA ARG A 250 16.82 -16.02 -14.91
C ARG A 250 15.59 -16.47 -14.12
N THR A 251 15.78 -16.98 -12.91
CA THR A 251 14.70 -17.39 -12.01
C THR A 251 14.25 -16.28 -11.05
N ALA A 252 14.83 -15.09 -11.15
CA ALA A 252 14.58 -13.98 -10.23
C ALA A 252 13.09 -13.59 -10.15
N THR A 253 12.37 -13.65 -11.27
CA THR A 253 10.91 -13.41 -11.29
C THR A 253 10.16 -14.48 -10.48
N ASN A 254 10.56 -15.77 -10.59
CA ASN A 254 9.95 -16.84 -9.79
C ASN A 254 10.23 -16.65 -8.31
N GLN A 255 11.45 -16.25 -7.93
CA GLN A 255 11.77 -15.91 -6.54
C GLN A 255 10.90 -14.75 -6.03
N ALA A 256 10.59 -13.77 -6.86
CA ALA A 256 9.67 -12.71 -6.49
C ALA A 256 8.23 -13.23 -6.27
N PHE A 257 7.79 -14.21 -7.06
CA PHE A 257 6.50 -14.86 -6.87
C PHE A 257 6.45 -15.70 -5.60
N ASP A 258 7.53 -16.41 -5.25
CA ASP A 258 7.64 -17.17 -4.00
C ASP A 258 7.55 -16.24 -2.77
N VAL A 259 8.23 -15.10 -2.83
CA VAL A 259 8.13 -14.07 -1.78
C VAL A 259 6.70 -13.51 -1.73
N ALA A 260 6.10 -13.20 -2.87
CA ALA A 260 4.73 -12.71 -2.93
C ALA A 260 3.73 -13.71 -2.36
N GLN A 261 3.90 -15.01 -2.62
CA GLN A 261 3.08 -16.07 -2.03
C GLN A 261 3.16 -16.05 -0.51
N THR A 262 4.37 -15.95 0.05
CA THR A 262 4.55 -15.84 1.51
C THR A 262 3.89 -14.61 2.09
N LEU A 263 3.90 -13.48 1.36
CA LEU A 263 3.29 -12.22 1.79
C LEU A 263 1.76 -12.24 1.68
N SER A 264 1.20 -13.02 0.76
CA SER A 264 -0.25 -13.14 0.56
C SER A 264 -0.95 -13.87 1.72
N ASP A 265 -0.23 -14.67 2.49
CA ASP A 265 -0.75 -15.35 3.68
C ASP A 265 -1.11 -14.38 4.81
N ASP A 266 -0.52 -13.17 4.82
CA ASP A 266 -0.85 -12.14 5.79
C ASP A 266 -2.01 -11.26 5.33
N THR A 267 -3.23 -11.65 5.70
CA THR A 267 -4.47 -10.95 5.35
C THR A 267 -4.63 -9.56 5.98
N ARG A 268 -3.72 -9.14 6.88
CA ARG A 268 -3.74 -7.81 7.50
C ARG A 268 -3.28 -6.72 6.53
N THR A 269 -2.51 -7.09 5.50
CA THR A 269 -1.94 -6.17 4.51
C THR A 269 -2.75 -6.22 3.22
N SER A 270 -3.14 -5.06 2.72
CA SER A 270 -3.74 -4.92 1.39
C SER A 270 -2.67 -4.58 0.37
N TRP A 271 -2.65 -5.29 -0.76
CA TRP A 271 -1.70 -5.06 -1.83
C TRP A 271 -2.37 -4.39 -3.02
N ILE A 272 -1.63 -3.57 -3.74
CA ILE A 272 -2.04 -2.92 -5.00
C ILE A 272 -0.84 -2.96 -5.93
N ILE A 273 -1.04 -3.35 -7.18
CA ILE A 273 -0.01 -3.35 -8.22
C ILE A 273 -0.28 -2.20 -9.18
N VAL A 274 0.70 -1.33 -9.33
CA VAL A 274 0.74 -0.30 -10.36
C VAL A 274 1.67 -0.79 -11.47
N ASP A 275 1.05 -1.23 -12.54
CA ASP A 275 1.72 -1.77 -13.71
C ASP A 275 2.23 -0.63 -14.60
N THR A 276 3.55 -0.58 -14.77
CA THR A 276 4.25 0.38 -15.64
C THR A 276 4.80 -0.28 -16.89
N SER A 277 4.47 -1.54 -17.14
CA SER A 277 5.01 -2.32 -18.23
C SER A 277 4.49 -1.84 -19.61
N VAL A 278 5.35 -1.93 -20.61
CA VAL A 278 5.00 -1.72 -22.02
C VAL A 278 5.15 -3.00 -22.84
N ASN A 279 5.76 -4.03 -22.26
CA ASN A 279 6.04 -5.32 -22.89
C ASN A 279 5.00 -6.34 -22.43
N ARG A 280 4.46 -7.15 -23.34
CA ARG A 280 3.48 -8.20 -23.03
C ARG A 280 3.99 -9.26 -22.06
N VAL A 281 5.29 -9.54 -22.03
CA VAL A 281 5.88 -10.50 -21.11
C VAL A 281 5.79 -9.93 -19.69
N HIS A 282 6.26 -8.72 -19.48
CA HIS A 282 6.22 -8.04 -18.18
C HIS A 282 4.79 -7.76 -17.71
N GLN A 283 3.84 -7.51 -18.64
CA GLN A 283 2.41 -7.42 -18.29
C GLN A 283 1.89 -8.71 -17.67
N ARG A 284 2.30 -9.87 -18.21
CA ARG A 284 1.94 -11.19 -17.64
C ARG A 284 2.55 -11.39 -16.26
N ASP A 285 3.80 -10.92 -16.06
CA ASP A 285 4.46 -11.01 -14.76
C ASP A 285 3.74 -10.13 -13.72
N CYS A 286 3.34 -8.90 -14.08
CA CYS A 286 2.50 -8.04 -13.24
C CYS A 286 1.13 -8.67 -12.96
N GLU A 287 0.52 -9.33 -13.95
CA GLU A 287 -0.76 -10.04 -13.80
C GLU A 287 -0.62 -11.23 -12.85
N ALA A 288 0.43 -12.04 -13.01
CA ALA A 288 0.73 -13.14 -12.11
C ALA A 288 0.96 -12.67 -10.66
N LEU A 289 1.76 -11.61 -10.48
CA LEU A 289 2.01 -10.99 -9.18
C LEU A 289 0.71 -10.48 -8.54
N SER A 290 -0.16 -9.85 -9.33
CA SER A 290 -1.49 -9.39 -8.91
C SER A 290 -2.37 -10.55 -8.44
N GLY A 291 -2.36 -11.67 -9.18
CA GLY A 291 -3.10 -12.87 -8.80
C GLY A 291 -2.61 -13.48 -7.50
N ILE A 292 -1.28 -13.63 -7.33
CA ILE A 292 -0.66 -14.20 -6.12
C ILE A 292 -0.97 -13.35 -4.87
N LEU A 293 -0.81 -12.04 -4.97
CA LEU A 293 -1.05 -11.12 -3.85
C LEU A 293 -2.54 -10.78 -3.64
N HIS A 294 -3.44 -11.36 -4.44
CA HIS A 294 -4.86 -10.99 -4.46
C HIS A 294 -5.05 -9.47 -4.57
N ALA A 295 -4.17 -8.83 -5.33
CA ALA A 295 -4.06 -7.39 -5.44
C ALA A 295 -4.73 -6.89 -6.72
N PRO A 296 -5.50 -5.81 -6.68
CA PRO A 296 -5.92 -5.14 -7.90
C PRO A 296 -4.72 -4.61 -8.67
N ARG A 297 -4.78 -4.72 -9.98
CA ARG A 297 -3.81 -4.16 -10.92
C ARG A 297 -4.36 -2.89 -11.55
N MET A 298 -3.56 -1.87 -11.61
CA MET A 298 -3.88 -0.56 -12.18
C MET A 298 -2.72 -0.09 -13.06
N THR A 299 -3.00 0.74 -14.04
CA THR A 299 -1.98 1.40 -14.86
C THR A 299 -1.64 2.79 -14.30
N ILE A 300 -0.55 3.40 -14.78
CA ILE A 300 -0.22 4.79 -14.43
C ILE A 300 -1.34 5.74 -14.86
N ASP A 301 -1.96 5.51 -16.00
CA ASP A 301 -3.06 6.33 -16.51
C ASP A 301 -4.30 6.26 -15.59
N ASP A 302 -4.58 5.09 -15.02
CA ASP A 302 -5.65 4.93 -14.02
C ASP A 302 -5.36 5.76 -12.76
N LEU A 303 -4.10 5.87 -12.34
CA LEU A 303 -3.70 6.72 -11.23
C LEU A 303 -3.92 8.21 -11.54
N GLN A 304 -3.62 8.63 -12.76
CA GLN A 304 -3.78 10.01 -13.21
C GLN A 304 -5.27 10.41 -13.33
N SER A 305 -6.14 9.48 -13.70
CA SER A 305 -7.57 9.72 -13.86
C SER A 305 -8.35 9.94 -12.56
N GLY A 306 -7.70 9.83 -11.39
CA GLY A 306 -8.33 10.04 -10.08
C GLY A 306 -9.23 8.87 -9.61
N VAL A 307 -9.30 7.78 -10.36
CA VAL A 307 -10.08 6.56 -10.02
C VAL A 307 -9.52 5.86 -8.78
N PHE A 308 -8.27 6.12 -8.46
CA PHE A 308 -7.50 5.44 -7.42
C PHE A 308 -7.98 5.69 -5.98
N ILE A 309 -8.43 6.91 -5.66
CA ILE A 309 -8.83 7.28 -4.29
C ILE A 309 -10.09 6.54 -3.82
N PRO A 310 -11.17 6.46 -4.61
CA PRO A 310 -12.32 5.65 -4.27
C PRO A 310 -11.96 4.18 -4.06
N PHE A 311 -10.98 3.69 -4.82
CA PHE A 311 -10.54 2.31 -4.81
C PHE A 311 -9.78 1.93 -3.53
N ILE A 312 -8.77 2.69 -3.07
CA ILE A 312 -8.14 2.46 -1.74
C ILE A 312 -9.19 2.48 -0.63
N ARG A 313 -10.19 3.35 -0.74
CA ARG A 313 -11.28 3.42 0.23
C ARG A 313 -12.15 2.17 0.24
N SER A 314 -12.43 1.58 -0.92
CA SER A 314 -13.24 0.36 -1.03
C SER A 314 -12.48 -0.87 -0.53
N THR A 315 -11.20 -1.01 -0.86
CA THR A 315 -10.34 -2.11 -0.42
C THR A 315 -10.14 -2.09 1.10
N SER A 316 -9.86 -0.93 1.68
CA SER A 316 -9.82 -0.77 3.14
C SER A 316 -11.16 -1.03 3.82
N ARG A 317 -12.28 -0.84 3.13
CA ARG A 317 -13.65 -1.10 3.64
C ARG A 317 -14.02 -2.57 3.54
N ALA A 318 -13.66 -3.26 2.47
CA ALA A 318 -13.97 -4.68 2.26
C ALA A 318 -13.34 -5.56 3.35
N LEU A 319 -12.11 -5.26 3.77
CA LEU A 319 -11.42 -5.98 4.86
C LEU A 319 -12.09 -5.80 6.23
N SER A 320 -12.83 -4.70 6.45
CA SER A 320 -13.58 -4.49 7.69
C SER A 320 -14.87 -5.33 7.76
N TYR A 321 -15.35 -5.86 6.66
CA TYR A 321 -16.55 -6.71 6.59
C TYR A 321 -16.25 -8.20 6.65
N SER A 322 -15.10 -8.64 6.12
CA SER A 322 -14.69 -10.06 6.10
C SER A 322 -14.34 -10.66 7.47
N GLN A 323 -14.21 -9.86 8.51
CA GLN A 323 -13.95 -10.33 9.88
C GLN A 323 -15.20 -10.43 10.75
N ARG A 324 -16.39 -10.50 10.17
CA ARG A 324 -17.67 -10.56 10.91
C ARG A 324 -18.37 -11.93 10.89
N ASP A 325 -17.79 -12.93 10.24
CA ASP A 325 -18.31 -14.31 10.25
C ASP A 325 -17.52 -15.21 11.22
#